data_32461b2cbb9804c4d59face8ece89e00
#
_entry.id   32461b2cbb9804c4d59face8ece89e00
#
_cell.length_a   1.000
_cell.length_b   1.000
_cell.length_c   1.000
_cell.angle_alpha   90.00
_cell.angle_beta   90.00
_cell.angle_gamma   90.00
#
_symmetry.space_group_name_H-M   'P 1'
#
loop_
_entity.id
_entity.type
_entity.pdbx_description
1 polymer ?
#
loop_
_entity_poly.entity_id
_entity_poly.type
_entity_poly.pdbx_seq_one_letter_code
_entity_poly.pdbx_strand_id
1 'polypeptide(L)'
;LRPTALGRAAEDYLVWLQSHGYAATTVANRRHHLDDLVEFLAERDLTEPRAVSFAALESYQRHLFHHKKRDGSPLSFRTQAQRIIPIKGFFSWMTTQGLIVLDPACGIVLPKAEHRLPEATLSAQEANTVLSGPDVTTALGLRDRAVMEVLYSTAIRRAELIALRLWDIDHERGTVFVRQGKGGRDRYAPIGPRALSWVDRYSELVRPRLVVKETDTLFLSASGGPLCADWLSRTVTAYISAGAPKKHGSCHMFRHTAATLMLEGGADIRYVAEMLGHAKLETTAVYTRVSIAKLRAVHAATHPAGGGSTEASGG
;
A
#
# COMPACT_ATOMS: atom_id res chain seq x y z
N LEU A 1 17.15 -19.86 2.57
CA LEU A 1 16.53 -21.19 2.78
C LEU A 1 17.58 -22.21 3.24
N ARG A 2 17.23 -23.09 4.19
CA ARG A 2 18.13 -24.17 4.65
C ARG A 2 18.41 -25.13 3.48
N PRO A 3 19.61 -25.76 3.40
CA PRO A 3 20.00 -26.66 2.31
C PRO A 3 19.36 -28.06 2.46
N THR A 4 18.04 -28.11 2.68
CA THR A 4 17.24 -29.33 2.75
C THR A 4 16.53 -29.59 1.41
N ALA A 5 15.96 -30.78 1.18
CA ALA A 5 15.18 -31.04 -0.02
C ALA A 5 13.96 -30.09 -0.13
N LEU A 6 13.28 -29.84 1.00
CA LEU A 6 12.19 -28.86 1.06
C LEU A 6 12.68 -27.43 0.75
N GLY A 7 13.86 -27.03 1.28
CA GLY A 7 14.45 -25.72 0.99
C GLY A 7 14.83 -25.55 -0.48
N ARG A 8 15.37 -26.59 -1.13
CA ARG A 8 15.64 -26.58 -2.58
C ARG A 8 14.35 -26.45 -3.39
N ALA A 9 13.31 -27.21 -3.07
CA ALA A 9 12.01 -27.09 -3.73
C ALA A 9 11.42 -25.68 -3.57
N ALA A 10 11.64 -25.01 -2.44
CA ALA A 10 11.21 -23.64 -2.23
C ALA A 10 12.01 -22.64 -3.10
N GLU A 11 13.33 -22.84 -3.29
CA GLU A 11 14.12 -22.04 -4.25
C GLU A 11 13.62 -22.23 -5.68
N ASP A 12 13.37 -23.49 -6.11
CA ASP A 12 12.85 -23.79 -7.45
C ASP A 12 11.49 -23.11 -7.69
N TYR A 13 10.62 -23.10 -6.68
CA TYR A 13 9.35 -22.36 -6.73
C TYR A 13 9.56 -20.86 -6.89
N LEU A 14 10.52 -20.26 -6.19
CA LEU A 14 10.82 -18.83 -6.30
C LEU A 14 11.37 -18.48 -7.69
N VAL A 15 12.22 -19.34 -8.26
CA VAL A 15 12.71 -19.21 -9.64
C VAL A 15 11.55 -19.34 -10.63
N TRP A 16 10.66 -20.32 -10.42
CA TRP A 16 9.45 -20.47 -11.24
C TRP A 16 8.58 -19.20 -11.21
N LEU A 17 8.38 -18.59 -10.05
CA LEU A 17 7.64 -17.34 -9.95
C LEU A 17 8.29 -16.20 -10.76
N GLN A 18 9.63 -16.10 -10.72
CA GLN A 18 10.37 -15.10 -11.49
C GLN A 18 10.18 -15.31 -12.98
N SER A 19 10.30 -16.54 -13.46
CA SER A 19 10.13 -16.90 -14.88
C SER A 19 8.70 -16.68 -15.39
N HIS A 20 7.70 -16.65 -14.48
CA HIS A 20 6.29 -16.38 -14.79
C HIS A 20 5.90 -14.90 -14.56
N GLY A 21 6.89 -14.00 -14.46
CA GLY A 21 6.65 -12.54 -14.43
C GLY A 21 6.09 -12.00 -13.11
N TYR A 22 6.23 -12.74 -12.00
CA TYR A 22 5.86 -12.18 -10.69
C TYR A 22 6.83 -11.06 -10.30
N ALA A 23 6.30 -9.98 -9.72
CA ALA A 23 7.11 -8.85 -9.29
C ALA A 23 8.18 -9.28 -8.27
N ALA A 24 9.39 -8.71 -8.36
CA ALA A 24 10.52 -9.02 -7.47
C ALA A 24 10.15 -8.88 -5.99
N THR A 25 9.35 -7.87 -5.63
CA THR A 25 8.84 -7.68 -4.26
C THR A 25 7.92 -8.81 -3.80
N THR A 26 7.11 -9.37 -4.72
CA THR A 26 6.25 -10.53 -4.42
C THR A 26 7.10 -11.77 -4.16
N VAL A 27 8.12 -11.99 -4.98
CA VAL A 27 9.07 -13.11 -4.83
C VAL A 27 9.84 -12.98 -3.51
N ALA A 28 10.34 -11.79 -3.18
CA ALA A 28 11.05 -11.52 -1.93
C ALA A 28 10.16 -11.77 -0.69
N ASN A 29 8.91 -11.31 -0.72
CA ASN A 29 7.96 -11.57 0.36
C ASN A 29 7.62 -13.06 0.52
N ARG A 30 7.45 -13.78 -0.60
CA ARG A 30 7.22 -15.23 -0.55
C ARG A 30 8.43 -15.97 -0.02
N ARG A 31 9.64 -15.58 -0.42
CA ARG A 31 10.90 -16.11 0.13
C ARG A 31 10.90 -16.01 1.64
N HIS A 32 10.67 -14.83 2.20
CA HIS A 32 10.66 -14.62 3.65
C HIS A 32 9.69 -15.57 4.38
N HIS A 33 8.48 -15.73 3.86
CA HIS A 33 7.48 -16.60 4.48
C HIS A 33 7.78 -18.08 4.31
N LEU A 34 8.44 -18.48 3.21
CA LEU A 34 8.91 -19.87 3.01
C LEU A 34 10.14 -20.15 3.87
N ASP A 35 11.03 -19.17 4.09
CA ASP A 35 12.16 -19.29 5.02
C ASP A 35 11.67 -19.63 6.43
N ASP A 36 10.69 -18.85 6.94
CA ASP A 36 10.07 -19.06 8.26
C ASP A 36 9.45 -20.48 8.37
N LEU A 37 8.76 -20.93 7.31
CA LEU A 37 8.17 -22.28 7.29
C LEU A 37 9.22 -23.37 7.26
N VAL A 38 10.21 -23.29 6.38
CA VAL A 38 11.26 -24.30 6.23
C VAL A 38 12.07 -24.43 7.52
N GLU A 39 12.33 -23.32 8.20
CA GLU A 39 12.99 -23.31 9.49
C GLU A 39 12.15 -24.03 10.56
N PHE A 40 10.86 -23.68 10.68
CA PHE A 40 9.93 -24.33 11.61
C PHE A 40 9.81 -25.83 11.40
N LEU A 41 9.75 -26.28 10.13
CA LEU A 41 9.65 -27.70 9.79
C LEU A 41 10.97 -28.44 10.03
N ALA A 42 12.11 -27.82 9.72
CA ALA A 42 13.43 -28.41 9.96
C ALA A 42 13.73 -28.62 11.45
N GLU A 43 13.25 -27.77 12.36
CA GLU A 43 13.31 -27.96 13.81
C GLU A 43 12.54 -29.22 14.29
N ARG A 44 11.71 -29.80 13.42
CA ARG A 44 10.87 -30.99 13.67
C ARG A 44 11.27 -32.18 12.78
N ASP A 45 12.48 -32.12 12.21
CA ASP A 45 13.03 -33.11 11.30
C ASP A 45 12.21 -33.35 10.02
N LEU A 46 11.31 -32.41 9.66
CA LEU A 46 10.49 -32.46 8.44
C LEU A 46 11.21 -31.71 7.29
N THR A 47 12.26 -32.35 6.75
CA THR A 47 13.13 -31.73 5.73
C THR A 47 12.79 -32.12 4.29
N GLU A 48 11.96 -33.19 4.12
CA GLU A 48 11.53 -33.68 2.82
C GLU A 48 10.12 -33.17 2.44
N PRO A 49 9.86 -32.78 1.19
CA PRO A 49 8.54 -32.32 0.76
C PRO A 49 7.42 -33.32 1.06
N ARG A 50 7.69 -34.61 0.86
CA ARG A 50 6.70 -35.70 1.07
C ARG A 50 6.42 -36.01 2.54
N ALA A 51 7.28 -35.58 3.45
CA ALA A 51 7.08 -35.75 4.89
C ALA A 51 6.15 -34.68 5.51
N VAL A 52 5.88 -33.61 4.79
CA VAL A 52 5.04 -32.51 5.30
C VAL A 52 3.58 -32.90 5.19
N SER A 53 2.93 -33.07 6.33
CA SER A 53 1.51 -33.43 6.44
C SER A 53 0.64 -32.19 6.71
N PHE A 54 -0.68 -32.34 6.54
CA PHE A 54 -1.67 -31.33 6.97
C PHE A 54 -1.48 -30.95 8.44
N ALA A 55 -1.27 -31.94 9.33
CA ALA A 55 -1.07 -31.74 10.76
C ALA A 55 0.18 -30.87 11.05
N ALA A 56 1.26 -31.03 10.27
CA ALA A 56 2.46 -30.21 10.40
C ALA A 56 2.19 -28.74 10.03
N LEU A 57 1.43 -28.49 8.95
CA LEU A 57 1.05 -27.15 8.52
C LEU A 57 0.04 -26.50 9.48
N GLU A 58 -0.89 -27.28 10.04
CA GLU A 58 -1.80 -26.81 11.07
C GLU A 58 -1.03 -26.44 12.37
N SER A 59 0.00 -27.21 12.71
CA SER A 59 0.91 -26.86 13.81
C SER A 59 1.66 -25.55 13.55
N TYR A 60 2.10 -25.30 12.30
CA TYR A 60 2.68 -24.02 11.91
C TYR A 60 1.67 -22.88 12.04
N GLN A 61 0.41 -23.09 11.64
CA GLN A 61 -0.64 -22.08 11.81
C GLN A 61 -0.87 -21.76 13.30
N ARG A 62 -0.88 -22.75 14.19
CA ARG A 62 -0.92 -22.53 15.65
C ARG A 62 0.31 -21.81 16.16
N HIS A 63 1.51 -22.12 15.63
CA HIS A 63 2.73 -21.38 15.94
C HIS A 63 2.60 -19.89 15.59
N LEU A 64 2.08 -19.56 14.40
CA LEU A 64 1.82 -18.16 14.00
C LEU A 64 0.81 -17.45 14.92
N PHE A 65 -0.20 -18.16 15.42
CA PHE A 65 -1.19 -17.62 16.35
C PHE A 65 -0.56 -17.21 17.69
N HIS A 66 0.37 -18.02 18.21
CA HIS A 66 1.07 -17.75 19.47
C HIS A 66 2.28 -16.83 19.30
N HIS A 67 2.72 -16.59 18.07
CA HIS A 67 3.87 -15.73 17.80
C HIS A 67 3.62 -14.29 18.24
N LYS A 68 4.55 -13.76 19.05
CA LYS A 68 4.53 -12.36 19.49
C LYS A 68 5.54 -11.54 18.69
N LYS A 69 5.13 -10.34 18.29
CA LYS A 69 6.02 -9.35 17.69
C LYS A 69 7.04 -8.83 18.73
N ARG A 70 8.01 -8.04 18.28
CA ARG A 70 9.01 -7.40 19.14
C ARG A 70 8.39 -6.50 20.23
N ASP A 71 7.22 -5.93 19.97
CA ASP A 71 6.44 -5.11 20.91
C ASP A 71 5.57 -5.94 21.87
N GLY A 72 5.67 -7.28 21.83
CA GLY A 72 4.91 -8.20 22.66
C GLY A 72 3.48 -8.46 22.17
N SER A 73 2.99 -7.74 21.14
CA SER A 73 1.65 -7.93 20.60
C SER A 73 1.55 -9.18 19.71
N PRO A 74 0.37 -9.86 19.64
CA PRO A 74 0.19 -10.99 18.76
C PRO A 74 0.14 -10.56 17.29
N LEU A 75 0.36 -11.50 16.37
CA LEU A 75 0.13 -11.29 14.94
C LEU A 75 -1.37 -11.12 14.69
N SER A 76 -1.76 -10.09 13.92
CA SER A 76 -3.15 -9.95 13.47
C SER A 76 -3.55 -11.13 12.56
N PHE A 77 -4.83 -11.49 12.53
CA PHE A 77 -5.34 -12.54 11.65
C PHE A 77 -5.04 -12.26 10.16
N ARG A 78 -5.05 -10.97 9.77
CA ARG A 78 -4.62 -10.55 8.43
C ARG A 78 -3.16 -10.90 8.16
N THR A 79 -2.26 -10.63 9.11
CA THR A 79 -0.83 -10.96 8.98
C THR A 79 -0.61 -12.47 8.94
N GLN A 80 -1.32 -13.23 9.79
CA GLN A 80 -1.27 -14.70 9.76
C GLN A 80 -1.72 -15.24 8.39
N ALA A 81 -2.85 -14.76 7.85
CA ALA A 81 -3.33 -15.14 6.52
C ALA A 81 -2.31 -14.79 5.43
N GLN A 82 -1.68 -13.61 5.48
CA GLN A 82 -0.63 -13.21 4.52
C GLN A 82 0.59 -14.13 4.55
N ARG A 83 0.93 -14.70 5.70
CA ARG A 83 2.03 -15.68 5.83
C ARG A 83 1.64 -17.07 5.31
N ILE A 84 0.37 -17.46 5.41
CA ILE A 84 -0.13 -18.79 4.99
C ILE A 84 -0.41 -18.84 3.48
N ILE A 85 -0.88 -17.75 2.86
CA ILE A 85 -1.19 -17.73 1.42
C ILE A 85 -0.02 -18.16 0.53
N PRO A 86 1.22 -17.70 0.70
CA PRO A 86 2.39 -18.18 -0.05
C PRO A 86 2.65 -19.67 0.13
N ILE A 87 2.42 -20.20 1.33
CA ILE A 87 2.60 -21.62 1.66
C ILE A 87 1.61 -22.47 0.88
N LYS A 88 0.34 -22.10 0.86
CA LYS A 88 -0.67 -22.78 0.02
C LYS A 88 -0.26 -22.79 -1.46
N GLY A 89 0.21 -21.65 -1.98
CA GLY A 89 0.70 -21.55 -3.35
C GLY A 89 1.91 -22.46 -3.62
N PHE A 90 2.82 -22.59 -2.67
CA PHE A 90 4.00 -23.46 -2.79
C PHE A 90 3.64 -24.94 -2.84
N PHE A 91 2.80 -25.43 -1.92
CA PHE A 91 2.39 -26.85 -1.92
C PHE A 91 1.52 -27.19 -3.13
N SER A 92 0.64 -26.30 -3.55
CA SER A 92 -0.14 -26.47 -4.78
C SER A 92 0.78 -26.56 -6.02
N TRP A 93 1.82 -25.71 -6.10
CA TRP A 93 2.82 -25.78 -7.15
C TRP A 93 3.59 -27.12 -7.12
N MET A 94 4.05 -27.58 -5.95
CA MET A 94 4.74 -28.87 -5.83
C MET A 94 3.88 -30.05 -6.29
N THR A 95 2.58 -30.03 -6.00
CA THR A 95 1.64 -31.05 -6.48
C THR A 95 1.52 -30.99 -8.01
N THR A 96 1.42 -29.79 -8.57
CA THR A 96 1.36 -29.59 -10.03
C THR A 96 2.65 -30.05 -10.74
N GLN A 97 3.80 -29.92 -10.08
CA GLN A 97 5.09 -30.40 -10.60
C GLN A 97 5.35 -31.89 -10.33
N GLY A 98 4.43 -32.61 -9.68
CA GLY A 98 4.59 -34.02 -9.34
C GLY A 98 5.62 -34.32 -8.26
N LEU A 99 6.11 -33.30 -7.53
CA LEU A 99 7.07 -33.47 -6.42
C LEU A 99 6.42 -34.15 -5.20
N ILE A 100 5.13 -33.88 -5.01
CA ILE A 100 4.27 -34.53 -4.01
C ILE A 100 2.97 -35.00 -4.67
N VAL A 101 2.35 -36.03 -4.12
CA VAL A 101 1.12 -36.64 -4.68
C VAL A 101 -0.13 -35.85 -4.25
N LEU A 102 -0.16 -35.43 -2.99
CA LEU A 102 -1.30 -34.68 -2.41
C LEU A 102 -0.82 -33.34 -1.85
N ASP A 103 -1.63 -32.32 -2.04
CA ASP A 103 -1.37 -30.98 -1.46
C ASP A 103 -1.76 -30.98 0.03
N PRO A 104 -0.79 -30.98 0.97
CA PRO A 104 -1.09 -30.96 2.40
C PRO A 104 -1.69 -29.63 2.88
N ALA A 105 -1.62 -28.58 2.06
CA ALA A 105 -2.15 -27.26 2.39
C ALA A 105 -3.58 -27.03 1.85
N CYS A 106 -4.16 -27.96 1.08
CA CYS A 106 -5.48 -27.79 0.47
C CYS A 106 -6.58 -27.52 1.52
N GLY A 107 -6.55 -28.26 2.65
CA GLY A 107 -7.49 -28.14 3.76
C GLY A 107 -7.22 -26.98 4.73
N ILE A 108 -6.12 -26.26 4.60
CA ILE A 108 -5.79 -25.16 5.52
C ILE A 108 -6.77 -24.00 5.34
N VAL A 109 -7.50 -23.70 6.42
CA VAL A 109 -8.45 -22.58 6.48
C VAL A 109 -7.70 -21.33 6.90
N LEU A 110 -7.81 -20.29 6.10
CA LEU A 110 -7.21 -18.98 6.43
C LEU A 110 -7.95 -18.34 7.61
N PRO A 111 -7.22 -17.71 8.55
CA PRO A 111 -7.86 -16.94 9.62
C PRO A 111 -8.78 -15.85 9.04
N LYS A 112 -9.97 -15.72 9.61
CA LYS A 112 -10.91 -14.65 9.22
C LYS A 112 -10.36 -13.32 9.69
N ALA A 113 -9.93 -12.49 8.73
CA ALA A 113 -9.52 -11.12 9.04
C ALA A 113 -10.75 -10.31 9.46
N GLU A 114 -10.62 -9.56 10.55
CA GLU A 114 -11.63 -8.57 10.91
C GLU A 114 -11.73 -7.52 9.80
N HIS A 115 -12.93 -7.25 9.35
CA HIS A 115 -13.24 -6.13 8.47
C HIS A 115 -13.31 -4.85 9.30
N ARG A 116 -12.14 -4.34 9.71
CA ARG A 116 -12.09 -3.02 10.34
C ARG A 116 -12.34 -1.97 9.25
N LEU A 117 -13.11 -0.96 9.62
CA LEU A 117 -13.19 0.26 8.81
C LEU A 117 -11.77 0.81 8.63
N PRO A 118 -11.46 1.43 7.48
CA PRO A 118 -10.17 2.09 7.28
C PRO A 118 -9.90 3.03 8.46
N GLU A 119 -8.65 3.06 8.91
CA GLU A 119 -8.21 4.02 9.92
C GLU A 119 -8.59 5.44 9.46
N ALA A 120 -8.93 6.28 10.41
CA ALA A 120 -9.42 7.63 10.14
C ALA A 120 -8.47 8.38 9.20
N THR A 121 -8.99 8.82 8.06
CA THR A 121 -8.29 9.71 7.13
C THR A 121 -8.05 11.09 7.77
N LEU A 122 -7.16 11.89 7.19
CA LEU A 122 -7.00 13.28 7.57
C LEU A 122 -8.23 14.08 7.10
N SER A 123 -8.65 15.05 7.88
CA SER A 123 -9.52 16.13 7.36
C SER A 123 -8.71 17.02 6.39
N ALA A 124 -9.37 17.84 5.59
CA ALA A 124 -8.71 18.79 4.71
C ALA A 124 -7.79 19.74 5.49
N GLN A 125 -8.21 20.16 6.69
CA GLN A 125 -7.42 21.02 7.55
C GLN A 125 -6.19 20.29 8.12
N GLU A 126 -6.35 19.08 8.63
CA GLU A 126 -5.23 18.26 9.10
C GLU A 126 -4.22 17.97 7.96
N ALA A 127 -4.71 17.65 6.76
CA ALA A 127 -3.85 17.46 5.60
C ALA A 127 -3.02 18.72 5.28
N ASN A 128 -3.63 19.89 5.29
CA ASN A 128 -2.92 21.16 5.07
C ASN A 128 -1.90 21.45 6.19
N THR A 129 -2.22 21.16 7.44
CA THR A 129 -1.28 21.29 8.57
C THR A 129 -0.07 20.38 8.39
N VAL A 130 -0.29 19.11 8.06
CA VAL A 130 0.79 18.14 7.79
C VAL A 130 1.65 18.57 6.62
N LEU A 131 1.03 19.01 5.52
CA LEU A 131 1.73 19.49 4.33
C LEU A 131 2.59 20.73 4.66
N SER A 132 2.17 21.60 5.57
CA SER A 132 2.91 22.79 6.00
C SER A 132 4.00 22.52 7.03
N GLY A 133 4.16 21.28 7.48
CA GLY A 133 5.17 20.89 8.48
C GLY A 133 6.63 21.00 8.05
N PRO A 134 7.01 20.71 6.78
CA PRO A 134 8.40 20.85 6.36
C PRO A 134 8.90 22.31 6.40
N ASP A 135 10.11 22.50 6.90
CA ASP A 135 10.78 23.80 6.85
C ASP A 135 11.28 24.06 5.41
N VAL A 136 10.51 24.81 4.66
CA VAL A 136 10.77 25.13 3.25
C VAL A 136 11.93 26.12 3.02
N THR A 137 12.53 26.65 4.07
CA THR A 137 13.77 27.44 4.00
C THR A 137 14.98 26.54 3.78
N THR A 138 14.88 25.27 4.14
CA THR A 138 15.91 24.26 3.92
C THR A 138 15.69 23.50 2.60
N ALA A 139 16.77 23.11 1.94
CA ALA A 139 16.69 22.35 0.69
C ALA A 139 15.90 21.02 0.85
N LEU A 140 16.16 20.28 1.92
CA LEU A 140 15.47 19.00 2.16
C LEU A 140 14.03 19.19 2.58
N GLY A 141 13.71 20.23 3.35
CA GLY A 141 12.32 20.54 3.71
C GLY A 141 11.48 20.98 2.51
N LEU A 142 12.06 21.77 1.59
CA LEU A 142 11.38 22.13 0.33
C LEU A 142 11.11 20.89 -0.53
N ARG A 143 12.08 19.97 -0.64
CA ARG A 143 11.89 18.66 -1.29
C ARG A 143 10.75 17.88 -0.64
N ASP A 144 10.75 17.76 0.68
CA ASP A 144 9.78 16.97 1.43
C ASP A 144 8.37 17.56 1.25
N ARG A 145 8.25 18.88 1.21
CA ARG A 145 6.99 19.56 0.88
C ARG A 145 6.52 19.17 -0.52
N ALA A 146 7.35 19.25 -1.54
CA ALA A 146 7.00 18.89 -2.91
C ALA A 146 6.59 17.43 -3.03
N VAL A 147 7.31 16.51 -2.38
CA VAL A 147 6.99 15.09 -2.32
C VAL A 147 5.60 14.85 -1.72
N MET A 148 5.29 15.47 -0.59
CA MET A 148 4.00 15.29 0.08
C MET A 148 2.84 15.93 -0.70
N GLU A 149 3.07 17.07 -1.35
CA GLU A 149 2.06 17.69 -2.22
C GLU A 149 1.72 16.80 -3.42
N VAL A 150 2.72 16.18 -4.05
CA VAL A 150 2.48 15.21 -5.13
C VAL A 150 1.71 13.99 -4.61
N LEU A 151 2.10 13.41 -3.48
CA LEU A 151 1.38 12.27 -2.88
C LEU A 151 -0.08 12.60 -2.59
N TYR A 152 -0.35 13.78 -2.05
CA TYR A 152 -1.70 14.22 -1.70
C TYR A 152 -2.54 14.54 -2.93
N SER A 153 -1.97 15.28 -3.89
CA SER A 153 -2.68 15.72 -5.09
C SER A 153 -3.03 14.57 -6.03
N THR A 154 -2.07 13.68 -6.28
CA THR A 154 -2.20 12.62 -7.28
C THR A 154 -2.67 11.29 -6.70
N ALA A 155 -2.61 11.13 -5.38
CA ALA A 155 -2.89 9.88 -4.68
C ALA A 155 -2.11 8.66 -5.21
N ILE A 156 -0.96 8.85 -5.85
CA ILE A 156 -0.09 7.77 -6.33
C ILE A 156 0.52 6.97 -5.16
N ARG A 157 0.97 5.76 -5.44
CA ARG A 157 1.62 4.92 -4.43
C ARG A 157 3.04 5.42 -4.15
N ARG A 158 3.55 5.15 -2.93
CA ARG A 158 4.93 5.49 -2.53
C ARG A 158 5.98 5.04 -3.56
N ALA A 159 5.87 3.80 -4.03
CA ALA A 159 6.81 3.27 -5.02
C ALA A 159 6.69 3.97 -6.38
N GLU A 160 5.48 4.35 -6.78
CA GLU A 160 5.22 5.10 -8.00
C GLU A 160 5.84 6.51 -7.91
N LEU A 161 5.70 7.20 -6.77
CA LEU A 161 6.34 8.49 -6.56
C LEU A 161 7.87 8.40 -6.64
N ILE A 162 8.49 7.40 -6.01
CA ILE A 162 9.96 7.21 -6.03
C ILE A 162 10.46 6.97 -7.46
N ALA A 163 9.65 6.31 -8.30
CA ALA A 163 9.99 5.99 -9.68
C ALA A 163 9.71 7.12 -10.68
N LEU A 164 9.15 8.26 -10.22
CA LEU A 164 8.87 9.39 -11.12
C LEU A 164 10.14 9.96 -11.72
N ARG A 165 10.04 10.29 -13.00
CA ARG A 165 11.08 10.96 -13.79
C ARG A 165 10.68 12.40 -14.08
N LEU A 166 11.66 13.20 -14.51
CA LEU A 166 11.45 14.62 -14.83
C LEU A 166 10.33 14.85 -15.86
N TRP A 167 10.26 14.01 -16.89
CA TRP A 167 9.27 14.13 -17.98
C TRP A 167 7.96 13.41 -17.72
N ASP A 168 7.74 12.86 -16.52
CA ASP A 168 6.47 12.23 -16.17
C ASP A 168 5.40 13.25 -15.75
N ILE A 169 5.80 14.49 -15.47
CA ILE A 169 4.88 15.55 -15.13
C ILE A 169 4.62 16.40 -16.38
N ASP A 170 3.37 16.42 -16.81
CA ASP A 170 2.86 17.26 -17.86
C ASP A 170 2.18 18.50 -17.23
N HIS A 171 2.86 19.63 -17.26
CA HIS A 171 2.39 20.91 -16.69
C HIS A 171 1.20 21.47 -17.45
N GLU A 172 1.18 21.29 -18.77
CA GLU A 172 0.16 21.82 -19.64
C GLU A 172 -1.19 21.13 -19.43
N ARG A 173 -1.15 19.78 -19.33
CA ARG A 173 -2.31 18.95 -19.06
C ARG A 173 -2.64 18.79 -17.58
N GLY A 174 -1.76 19.18 -16.67
CA GLY A 174 -1.90 18.95 -15.24
C GLY A 174 -1.99 17.47 -14.90
N THR A 175 -1.11 16.63 -15.47
CA THR A 175 -1.12 15.18 -15.26
C THR A 175 0.27 14.64 -14.94
N VAL A 176 0.28 13.50 -14.22
CA VAL A 176 1.48 12.71 -13.92
C VAL A 176 1.33 11.34 -14.59
N PHE A 177 2.31 10.96 -15.39
CA PHE A 177 2.37 9.63 -15.99
C PHE A 177 2.98 8.63 -15.01
N VAL A 178 2.20 7.64 -14.60
CA VAL A 178 2.60 6.59 -13.66
C VAL A 178 2.87 5.31 -14.43
N ARG A 179 4.17 4.94 -14.54
CA ARG A 179 4.60 3.70 -15.20
C ARG A 179 4.43 2.51 -14.30
N GLN A 180 4.10 1.37 -14.90
CA GLN A 180 4.08 0.05 -14.26
C GLN A 180 3.43 0.05 -12.87
N GLY A 181 2.27 0.70 -12.75
CA GLY A 181 1.47 0.65 -11.55
C GLY A 181 1.16 -0.81 -11.13
N LYS A 182 0.46 -1.01 -10.02
CA LYS A 182 0.11 -2.36 -9.54
C LYS A 182 -0.53 -3.19 -10.67
N GLY A 183 0.11 -4.31 -11.02
CA GLY A 183 -0.30 -5.16 -12.16
C GLY A 183 0.29 -4.75 -13.51
N GLY A 184 1.36 -3.95 -13.54
CA GLY A 184 2.07 -3.56 -14.76
C GLY A 184 1.30 -2.61 -15.68
N ARG A 185 0.29 -1.90 -15.17
CA ARG A 185 -0.54 -0.98 -15.98
C ARG A 185 -0.07 0.45 -15.80
N ASP A 186 0.14 1.12 -16.93
CA ASP A 186 0.40 2.55 -16.98
C ASP A 186 -0.91 3.33 -16.83
N ARG A 187 -0.85 4.53 -16.25
CA ARG A 187 -1.97 5.45 -16.14
C ARG A 187 -1.52 6.89 -15.99
N TYR A 188 -2.42 7.81 -16.28
CA TYR A 188 -2.30 9.21 -15.94
C TYR A 188 -3.05 9.49 -14.63
N ALA A 189 -2.42 10.25 -13.73
CA ALA A 189 -3.04 10.77 -12.51
C ALA A 189 -3.08 12.30 -12.59
N PRO A 190 -4.23 12.96 -12.32
CA PRO A 190 -4.30 14.41 -12.31
C PRO A 190 -3.44 14.99 -11.18
N ILE A 191 -2.79 16.13 -11.43
CA ILE A 191 -2.02 16.89 -10.46
C ILE A 191 -2.50 18.33 -10.43
N GLY A 192 -2.78 18.83 -9.22
CA GLY A 192 -3.29 20.19 -9.06
C GLY A 192 -2.18 21.27 -9.12
N PRO A 193 -2.55 22.53 -9.41
CA PRO A 193 -1.59 23.63 -9.61
C PRO A 193 -0.73 23.89 -8.38
N ARG A 194 -1.25 23.67 -7.17
CA ARG A 194 -0.47 23.82 -5.93
C ARG A 194 0.70 22.83 -5.90
N ALA A 195 0.45 21.56 -6.22
CA ALA A 195 1.49 20.53 -6.23
C ALA A 195 2.51 20.80 -7.34
N LEU A 196 2.07 21.22 -8.53
CA LEU A 196 2.96 21.65 -9.62
C LEU A 196 3.89 22.75 -9.18
N SER A 197 3.38 23.81 -8.58
CA SER A 197 4.20 24.94 -8.08
C SER A 197 5.28 24.49 -7.07
N TRP A 198 5.00 23.49 -6.22
CA TRP A 198 6.00 22.96 -5.30
C TRP A 198 7.03 22.08 -6.01
N VAL A 199 6.62 21.34 -7.05
CA VAL A 199 7.53 20.58 -7.91
C VAL A 199 8.49 21.50 -8.65
N ASP A 200 7.98 22.61 -9.21
CA ASP A 200 8.79 23.59 -9.93
C ASP A 200 9.86 24.20 -9.01
N ARG A 201 9.43 24.68 -7.84
CA ARG A 201 10.35 25.24 -6.84
C ARG A 201 11.44 24.23 -6.43
N TYR A 202 11.06 22.97 -6.23
CA TYR A 202 12.02 21.92 -5.91
C TYR A 202 12.98 21.67 -7.10
N SER A 203 12.45 21.57 -8.30
CA SER A 203 13.21 21.26 -9.51
C SER A 203 14.20 22.36 -9.85
N GLU A 204 13.84 23.62 -9.64
CA GLU A 204 14.68 24.78 -9.93
C GLU A 204 15.71 25.08 -8.83
N LEU A 205 15.28 25.06 -7.55
CA LEU A 205 16.10 25.57 -6.44
C LEU A 205 16.89 24.49 -5.71
N VAL A 206 16.41 23.25 -5.68
CA VAL A 206 16.97 22.21 -4.82
C VAL A 206 17.57 21.05 -5.62
N ARG A 207 16.83 20.52 -6.59
CA ARG A 207 17.27 19.34 -7.34
C ARG A 207 18.65 19.51 -7.99
N PRO A 208 19.00 20.65 -8.63
CA PRO A 208 20.32 20.83 -9.22
C PRO A 208 21.49 20.72 -8.22
N ARG A 209 21.22 21.03 -6.93
CA ARG A 209 22.20 20.94 -5.85
C ARG A 209 22.35 19.50 -5.31
N LEU A 210 21.36 18.64 -5.55
CA LEU A 210 21.36 17.24 -5.11
C LEU A 210 21.89 16.28 -6.17
N VAL A 211 21.91 16.66 -7.43
CA VAL A 211 22.39 15.81 -8.54
C VAL A 211 23.89 15.60 -8.39
N VAL A 212 24.31 14.35 -8.14
CA VAL A 212 25.70 13.92 -8.09
C VAL A 212 26.13 13.26 -9.41
N LYS A 213 25.21 12.53 -10.04
CA LYS A 213 25.36 11.90 -11.36
C LYS A 213 24.15 12.24 -12.20
N GLU A 214 24.32 12.33 -13.51
CA GLU A 214 23.22 12.51 -14.43
C GLU A 214 22.12 11.46 -14.19
N THR A 215 20.91 11.93 -13.96
CA THR A 215 19.76 11.10 -13.64
C THR A 215 18.48 11.82 -14.04
N ASP A 216 17.54 11.02 -14.54
CA ASP A 216 16.18 11.46 -14.87
C ASP A 216 15.22 11.37 -13.66
N THR A 217 15.63 10.77 -12.55
CA THR A 217 14.83 10.67 -11.34
C THR A 217 14.39 12.04 -10.85
N LEU A 218 13.09 12.23 -10.64
CA LEU A 218 12.53 13.51 -10.20
C LEU A 218 12.99 13.84 -8.78
N PHE A 219 12.64 13.00 -7.79
CA PHE A 219 12.93 13.26 -6.39
C PHE A 219 14.19 12.53 -5.91
N LEU A 220 15.15 13.32 -5.44
CA LEU A 220 16.47 12.82 -5.02
C LEU A 220 16.60 12.80 -3.49
N SER A 221 17.35 11.81 -3.02
CA SER A 221 17.85 11.76 -1.64
C SER A 221 18.95 12.80 -1.43
N ALA A 222 19.34 13.02 -0.18
CA ALA A 222 20.47 13.91 0.13
C ALA A 222 21.81 13.45 -0.47
N SER A 223 21.93 12.16 -0.83
CA SER A 223 23.11 11.59 -1.49
C SER A 223 23.04 11.61 -3.02
N GLY A 224 22.00 12.22 -3.61
CA GLY A 224 21.83 12.35 -5.06
C GLY A 224 21.22 11.14 -5.78
N GLY A 225 20.94 10.05 -5.07
CA GLY A 225 20.24 8.88 -5.61
C GLY A 225 18.72 8.97 -5.42
N PRO A 226 17.95 7.95 -5.88
CA PRO A 226 16.51 7.86 -5.63
C PRO A 226 16.20 7.87 -4.13
N LEU A 227 14.97 8.28 -3.77
CA LEU A 227 14.50 8.21 -2.38
C LEU A 227 14.38 6.74 -1.93
N CYS A 228 14.85 6.47 -0.70
CA CYS A 228 14.62 5.18 -0.06
C CYS A 228 13.15 5.09 0.43
N ALA A 229 12.49 3.97 0.12
CA ALA A 229 11.09 3.76 0.47
C ALA A 229 10.83 3.82 1.99
N ASP A 230 11.73 3.24 2.80
CA ASP A 230 11.59 3.22 4.26
C ASP A 230 11.87 4.60 4.87
N TRP A 231 12.87 5.30 4.34
CA TRP A 231 13.14 6.68 4.72
C TRP A 231 11.91 7.57 4.45
N LEU A 232 11.35 7.51 3.24
CA LEU A 232 10.18 8.29 2.86
C LEU A 232 8.98 7.99 3.78
N SER A 233 8.72 6.72 4.08
CA SER A 233 7.65 6.35 5.01
C SER A 233 7.87 6.93 6.40
N ARG A 234 9.08 6.84 6.96
CA ARG A 234 9.40 7.38 8.28
C ARG A 234 9.27 8.90 8.32
N THR A 235 9.76 9.59 7.30
CA THR A 235 9.69 11.05 7.18
C THR A 235 8.23 11.52 7.12
N VAL A 236 7.41 10.92 6.25
CA VAL A 236 5.99 11.26 6.17
C VAL A 236 5.25 10.92 7.47
N THR A 237 5.57 9.79 8.12
CA THR A 237 4.99 9.44 9.43
C THR A 237 5.31 10.49 10.48
N ALA A 238 6.54 11.01 10.52
CA ALA A 238 6.93 12.07 11.45
C ALA A 238 6.13 13.36 11.23
N TYR A 239 5.95 13.79 9.97
CA TYR A 239 5.12 14.98 9.66
C TYR A 239 3.65 14.76 10.00
N ILE A 240 3.09 13.57 9.74
CA ILE A 240 1.70 13.24 10.13
C ILE A 240 1.55 13.29 11.64
N SER A 241 2.47 12.67 12.39
CA SER A 241 2.42 12.67 13.86
C SER A 241 2.55 14.07 14.46
N ALA A 242 3.32 14.96 13.84
CA ALA A 242 3.45 16.35 14.28
C ALA A 242 2.21 17.19 13.94
N GLY A 243 1.68 17.08 12.71
CA GLY A 243 0.56 17.90 12.22
C GLY A 243 -0.83 17.35 12.57
N ALA A 244 -0.94 16.06 12.87
CA ALA A 244 -2.18 15.37 13.24
C ALA A 244 -1.91 14.29 14.31
N PRO A 245 -1.63 14.67 15.57
CA PRO A 245 -1.12 13.74 16.61
C PRO A 245 -2.02 12.55 16.94
N LYS A 246 -3.32 12.64 16.64
CA LYS A 246 -4.30 11.57 16.86
C LYS A 246 -4.39 10.59 15.69
N LYS A 247 -3.61 10.80 14.63
CA LYS A 247 -3.63 10.00 13.42
C LYS A 247 -2.31 9.24 13.27
N HIS A 248 -2.42 7.99 12.85
CA HIS A 248 -1.25 7.13 12.62
C HIS A 248 -1.25 6.67 11.17
N GLY A 249 -0.15 6.91 10.46
CA GLY A 249 -0.06 6.52 9.06
C GLY A 249 1.23 7.01 8.40
N SER A 250 1.32 6.79 7.10
CA SER A 250 2.45 7.20 6.27
C SER A 250 1.95 7.63 4.87
N CYS A 251 2.74 7.50 3.81
CA CYS A 251 2.39 7.90 2.44
C CYS A 251 0.99 7.44 1.99
N HIS A 252 0.53 6.25 2.41
CA HIS A 252 -0.80 5.76 2.06
C HIS A 252 -1.94 6.58 2.67
N MET A 253 -1.70 7.27 3.79
CA MET A 253 -2.70 8.13 4.40
C MET A 253 -3.10 9.28 3.47
N PHE A 254 -2.17 9.92 2.76
CA PHE A 254 -2.49 10.94 1.76
C PHE A 254 -3.39 10.38 0.65
N ARG A 255 -3.11 9.18 0.19
CA ARG A 255 -3.91 8.51 -0.82
C ARG A 255 -5.33 8.20 -0.31
N HIS A 256 -5.46 7.69 0.92
CA HIS A 256 -6.76 7.45 1.56
C HIS A 256 -7.52 8.76 1.76
N THR A 257 -6.84 9.80 2.23
CA THR A 257 -7.41 11.14 2.44
C THR A 257 -7.92 11.73 1.13
N ALA A 258 -7.09 11.75 0.08
CA ALA A 258 -7.47 12.28 -1.22
C ALA A 258 -8.71 11.55 -1.78
N ALA A 259 -8.71 10.21 -1.76
CA ALA A 259 -9.83 9.42 -2.24
C ALA A 259 -11.12 9.70 -1.46
N THR A 260 -11.04 9.77 -0.13
CA THR A 260 -12.20 10.03 0.74
C THR A 260 -12.75 11.44 0.50
N LEU A 261 -11.89 12.47 0.51
CA LEU A 261 -12.31 13.86 0.30
C LEU A 261 -12.89 14.08 -1.09
N MET A 262 -12.35 13.44 -2.15
CA MET A 262 -12.93 13.50 -3.49
C MET A 262 -14.34 12.89 -3.53
N LEU A 263 -14.54 11.74 -2.90
CA LEU A 263 -15.87 11.10 -2.83
C LEU A 263 -16.85 11.91 -1.98
N GLU A 264 -16.39 12.53 -0.89
CA GLU A 264 -17.18 13.48 -0.08
C GLU A 264 -17.55 14.72 -0.89
N GLY A 265 -16.64 15.21 -1.72
CA GLY A 265 -16.86 16.30 -2.67
C GLY A 265 -17.76 15.94 -3.87
N GLY A 266 -18.26 14.70 -3.94
CA GLY A 266 -19.19 14.27 -4.98
C GLY A 266 -18.57 13.61 -6.20
N ALA A 267 -17.26 13.33 -6.22
CA ALA A 267 -16.65 12.62 -7.32
C ALA A 267 -17.23 11.21 -7.50
N ASP A 268 -17.45 10.80 -8.75
CA ASP A 268 -17.87 9.43 -9.05
C ASP A 268 -16.76 8.44 -8.69
N ILE A 269 -17.13 7.36 -8.00
CA ILE A 269 -16.22 6.32 -7.55
C ILE A 269 -15.40 5.69 -8.69
N ARG A 270 -15.93 5.67 -9.90
CA ARG A 270 -15.25 5.13 -11.09
C ARG A 270 -14.03 5.96 -11.45
N TYR A 271 -14.15 7.29 -11.46
CA TYR A 271 -13.02 8.19 -11.71
C TYR A 271 -11.98 8.13 -10.60
N VAL A 272 -12.43 8.06 -9.33
CA VAL A 272 -11.50 7.87 -8.20
C VAL A 272 -10.77 6.51 -8.31
N ALA A 273 -11.46 5.44 -8.70
CA ALA A 273 -10.85 4.13 -8.90
C ALA A 273 -9.80 4.14 -10.03
N GLU A 274 -10.08 4.82 -11.13
CA GLU A 274 -9.17 4.98 -12.27
C GLU A 274 -7.93 5.78 -11.88
N MET A 275 -8.09 6.94 -11.24
CA MET A 275 -7.01 7.75 -10.70
C MET A 275 -6.11 6.94 -9.76
N LEU A 276 -6.71 6.15 -8.89
CA LEU A 276 -5.99 5.28 -7.96
C LEU A 276 -5.34 4.06 -8.67
N GLY A 277 -5.75 3.70 -9.88
CA GLY A 277 -5.31 2.50 -10.58
C GLY A 277 -5.72 1.22 -9.83
N HIS A 278 -7.00 1.13 -9.44
CA HIS A 278 -7.61 -0.07 -8.89
C HIS A 278 -8.19 -0.92 -10.01
N ALA A 279 -7.71 -2.16 -10.13
CA ALA A 279 -8.22 -3.11 -11.12
C ALA A 279 -9.66 -3.58 -10.80
N LYS A 280 -10.10 -3.41 -9.54
CA LYS A 280 -11.43 -3.79 -9.06
C LYS A 280 -12.05 -2.63 -8.26
N LEU A 281 -13.29 -2.28 -8.59
CA LEU A 281 -14.06 -1.24 -7.87
C LEU A 281 -14.25 -1.53 -6.39
N GLU A 282 -14.32 -2.81 -6.01
CA GLU A 282 -14.43 -3.24 -4.60
C GLU A 282 -13.29 -2.67 -3.73
N THR A 283 -12.10 -2.48 -4.31
CA THR A 283 -10.96 -1.87 -3.59
C THR A 283 -11.20 -0.38 -3.32
N THR A 284 -11.98 0.30 -4.17
CA THR A 284 -12.35 1.72 -3.99
C THR A 284 -13.60 1.86 -3.13
N ALA A 285 -14.49 0.87 -3.13
CA ALA A 285 -15.70 0.85 -2.30
C ALA A 285 -15.41 0.91 -0.79
N VAL A 286 -14.18 0.57 -0.38
CA VAL A 286 -13.71 0.76 1.01
C VAL A 286 -13.79 2.23 1.44
N TYR A 287 -13.55 3.16 0.52
CA TYR A 287 -13.61 4.61 0.81
C TYR A 287 -15.05 5.13 0.89
N THR A 288 -16.01 4.52 0.19
CA THR A 288 -17.44 4.93 0.27
C THR A 288 -18.05 4.57 1.62
N ARG A 289 -17.54 3.52 2.28
CA ARG A 289 -18.01 3.12 3.63
C ARG A 289 -17.62 4.11 4.72
N VAL A 290 -16.69 5.02 4.44
CA VAL A 290 -16.17 6.01 5.41
C VAL A 290 -16.86 7.37 5.27
N SER A 291 -17.51 7.63 4.13
CA SER A 291 -18.16 8.92 3.87
C SER A 291 -19.54 9.01 4.58
N ILE A 292 -19.50 9.22 5.90
CA ILE A 292 -20.70 9.49 6.70
C ILE A 292 -21.39 10.78 6.22
N ALA A 293 -20.62 11.77 5.79
CA ALA A 293 -21.16 13.03 5.27
C ALA A 293 -22.05 12.80 4.04
N LYS A 294 -21.62 11.95 3.09
CA LYS A 294 -22.40 11.62 1.91
C LYS A 294 -23.63 10.76 2.24
N LEU A 295 -23.50 9.80 3.16
CA LEU A 295 -24.65 9.02 3.65
C LEU A 295 -25.70 9.92 4.29
N ARG A 296 -25.29 10.88 5.11
CA ARG A 296 -26.20 11.89 5.70
C ARG A 296 -26.86 12.78 4.66
N ALA A 297 -26.10 13.25 3.66
CA ALA A 297 -26.63 14.07 2.59
C ALA A 297 -27.66 13.30 1.74
N VAL A 298 -27.35 12.05 1.37
CA VAL A 298 -28.30 11.19 0.65
C VAL A 298 -29.52 10.88 1.49
N HIS A 299 -29.33 10.53 2.76
CA HIS A 299 -30.45 10.29 3.69
C HIS A 299 -31.35 11.52 3.82
N ALA A 300 -30.76 12.70 4.01
CA ALA A 300 -31.53 13.96 4.10
C ALA A 300 -32.28 14.29 2.81
N ALA A 301 -31.73 13.93 1.65
CA ALA A 301 -32.35 14.19 0.35
C ALA A 301 -33.41 13.16 -0.09
N THR A 302 -33.32 11.92 0.41
CA THR A 302 -34.11 10.81 -0.13
C THR A 302 -35.00 10.09 0.91
N HIS A 303 -34.69 10.22 2.19
CA HIS A 303 -35.44 9.54 3.23
C HIS A 303 -36.70 10.36 3.62
N PRO A 304 -37.93 9.76 3.72
CA PRO A 304 -39.16 10.48 4.04
C PRO A 304 -39.08 11.29 5.34
N ALA A 305 -38.30 10.83 6.34
CA ALA A 305 -38.05 11.55 7.60
C ALA A 305 -36.83 12.51 7.54
N GLY A 306 -36.18 12.65 6.40
CA GLY A 306 -35.02 13.53 6.20
C GLY A 306 -35.37 14.95 5.75
N GLY A 307 -36.58 15.15 5.24
CA GLY A 307 -37.12 16.46 4.88
C GLY A 307 -37.68 17.16 6.11
N GLY A 308 -37.12 18.31 6.48
CA GLY A 308 -37.70 19.17 7.50
C GLY A 308 -39.15 19.46 7.14
N SER A 309 -40.05 19.25 8.09
CA SER A 309 -41.45 19.61 8.05
C SER A 309 -41.66 21.04 7.53
N THR A 310 -42.12 21.16 6.29
CA THR A 310 -42.90 22.34 5.91
C THR A 310 -44.21 22.21 6.69
N GLU A 311 -44.27 22.82 7.87
CA GLU A 311 -45.56 23.13 8.50
C GLU A 311 -46.33 23.98 7.49
N ALA A 312 -47.36 23.37 6.89
CA ALA A 312 -48.40 24.10 6.21
C ALA A 312 -49.14 24.89 7.25
N SER A 313 -48.81 26.19 7.38
CA SER A 313 -49.71 27.17 7.96
C SER A 313 -50.89 27.35 7.02
N GLY A 314 -51.96 26.58 7.27
CA GLY A 314 -53.31 26.77 6.75
C GLY A 314 -54.06 27.66 7.73
N GLY A 315 -54.28 28.92 7.34
CA GLY A 315 -55.25 29.79 7.96
C GLY A 315 -56.67 29.47 7.52
#